data_79351433242feff4a5fcaf7181f6b8c7
#
_entry.id   79351433242feff4a5fcaf7181f6b8c7
#
_cell.length_a   1.000
_cell.length_b   1.000
_cell.length_c   1.000
_cell.angle_alpha   90.00
_cell.angle_beta   90.00
_cell.angle_gamma   90.00
#
_symmetry.space_group_name_H-M   'P 1'
#
loop_
_entity.id
_entity.type
_entity.pdbx_description
1 polymer ?
#
loop_
_entity_poly.entity_id
_entity_poly.type
_entity_poly.pdbx_seq_one_letter_code
_entity_poly.pdbx_strand_id
1 'polypeptide(L)'
;MADIGCGTGASTLALARLLPQAHITAVDLLAPFLATLQQRIAAAGLARCVAPLEAPMSELPFADAQFDLLWSEGAIYNMGFENGVKSWRRFLKPGGVLVASELTWTTDARSPELQAHWEREYPEVGTASAKMRVLERHGYSPLGYFVLPESCWMDHYYRPLQAGFGDFLRRHGHSAAALAVVAEQEHEIALYQVHKAFFGYGVYVAKRVD
;
A
#
# COMPACT_ATOMS: atom_id res chain seq x y z
N MET A 1 -7.94 -15.08 -1.52
CA MET A 1 -7.77 -13.64 -1.33
C MET A 1 -6.92 -13.04 -2.43
N ALA A 2 -6.95 -11.72 -2.62
CA ALA A 2 -5.98 -11.02 -3.47
C ALA A 2 -5.18 -10.02 -2.64
N ASP A 3 -3.87 -9.90 -2.98
CA ASP A 3 -2.96 -8.87 -2.48
C ASP A 3 -2.65 -7.94 -3.66
N ILE A 4 -3.21 -6.72 -3.64
CA ILE A 4 -3.22 -5.79 -4.78
C ILE A 4 -2.16 -4.71 -4.55
N GLY A 5 -1.18 -4.65 -5.45
CA GLY A 5 0.04 -3.86 -5.29
C GLY A 5 1.03 -4.58 -4.38
N CYS A 6 1.23 -5.87 -4.60
CA CYS A 6 2.00 -6.75 -3.71
C CYS A 6 3.51 -6.44 -3.69
N GLY A 7 4.02 -5.67 -4.65
CA GLY A 7 5.43 -5.36 -4.77
C GLY A 7 6.29 -6.63 -4.87
N THR A 8 7.37 -6.66 -4.11
CA THR A 8 8.24 -7.85 -4.02
C THR A 8 7.73 -8.91 -3.03
N GLY A 9 6.49 -8.77 -2.50
CA GLY A 9 5.76 -9.78 -1.77
C GLY A 9 6.02 -9.86 -0.26
N ALA A 10 6.41 -8.77 0.39
CA ALA A 10 6.61 -8.78 1.84
C ALA A 10 5.32 -9.16 2.59
N SER A 11 4.23 -8.43 2.33
CA SER A 11 2.89 -8.69 2.88
C SER A 11 2.34 -10.05 2.42
N THR A 12 2.47 -10.37 1.13
CA THR A 12 2.03 -11.64 0.54
C THR A 12 2.59 -12.85 1.31
N LEU A 13 3.91 -12.85 1.54
CA LEU A 13 4.58 -13.96 2.23
C LEU A 13 4.20 -14.04 3.71
N ALA A 14 4.00 -12.90 4.36
CA ALA A 14 3.52 -12.86 5.74
C ALA A 14 2.08 -13.41 5.84
N LEU A 15 1.20 -12.98 4.96
CA LEU A 15 -0.19 -13.45 4.89
C LEU A 15 -0.27 -14.95 4.60
N ALA A 16 0.53 -15.47 3.66
CA ALA A 16 0.56 -16.89 3.34
C ALA A 16 1.00 -17.78 4.52
N ARG A 17 1.90 -17.27 5.38
CA ARG A 17 2.32 -17.99 6.60
C ARG A 17 1.26 -17.91 7.72
N LEU A 18 0.60 -16.75 7.86
CA LEU A 18 -0.44 -16.53 8.88
C LEU A 18 -1.76 -17.22 8.52
N LEU A 19 -2.03 -17.39 7.23
CA LEU A 19 -3.27 -17.94 6.69
C LEU A 19 -2.96 -19.16 5.81
N PRO A 20 -2.50 -20.29 6.39
CA PRO A 20 -1.97 -21.44 5.62
C PRO A 20 -3.01 -22.12 4.72
N GLN A 21 -4.30 -21.86 4.92
CA GLN A 21 -5.39 -22.35 4.07
C GLN A 21 -5.79 -21.37 2.96
N ALA A 22 -5.21 -20.17 2.93
CA ALA A 22 -5.56 -19.16 1.94
C ALA A 22 -4.83 -19.43 0.61
N HIS A 23 -5.56 -19.20 -0.49
CA HIS A 23 -4.95 -19.06 -1.81
C HIS A 23 -4.86 -17.56 -2.12
N ILE A 24 -3.67 -17.07 -2.40
CA ILE A 24 -3.37 -15.65 -2.60
C ILE A 24 -3.03 -15.39 -4.05
N THR A 25 -3.81 -14.54 -4.72
CA THR A 25 -3.40 -13.93 -5.99
C THR A 25 -2.67 -12.64 -5.67
N ALA A 26 -1.36 -12.60 -5.93
CA ALA A 26 -0.51 -11.45 -5.64
C ALA A 26 -0.32 -10.62 -6.91
N VAL A 27 -0.90 -9.44 -6.94
CA VAL A 27 -0.99 -8.59 -8.14
C VAL A 27 -0.02 -7.42 -8.05
N ASP A 28 0.74 -7.20 -9.09
CA ASP A 28 1.52 -5.96 -9.29
C ASP A 28 1.63 -5.63 -10.79
N LEU A 29 1.90 -4.38 -11.11
CA LEU A 29 2.14 -3.92 -12.48
C LEU A 29 3.57 -4.19 -12.94
N LEU A 30 4.52 -4.23 -12.00
CA LEU A 30 5.95 -4.25 -12.29
C LEU A 30 6.49 -5.68 -12.36
N ALA A 31 6.70 -6.20 -13.56
CA ALA A 31 7.28 -7.52 -13.80
C ALA A 31 8.56 -7.81 -13.00
N PRO A 32 9.52 -6.86 -12.80
CA PRO A 32 10.68 -7.09 -11.95
C PRO A 32 10.35 -7.36 -10.48
N PHE A 33 9.28 -6.76 -9.95
CA PHE A 33 8.81 -7.04 -8.59
C PHE A 33 8.24 -8.45 -8.50
N LEU A 34 7.43 -8.84 -9.46
CA LEU A 34 6.86 -10.19 -9.52
C LEU A 34 7.93 -11.27 -9.71
N ALA A 35 8.99 -11.00 -10.49
CA ALA A 35 10.13 -11.91 -10.59
C ALA A 35 10.82 -12.12 -9.24
N THR A 36 11.00 -11.06 -8.45
CA THR A 36 11.52 -11.14 -7.08
C THR A 36 10.57 -11.91 -6.17
N LEU A 37 9.25 -11.65 -6.27
CA LEU A 37 8.23 -12.38 -5.53
C LEU A 37 8.27 -13.89 -5.85
N GLN A 38 8.38 -14.28 -7.13
CA GLN A 38 8.46 -15.67 -7.54
C GLN A 38 9.65 -16.41 -6.90
N GLN A 39 10.83 -15.76 -6.87
CA GLN A 39 12.01 -16.32 -6.19
C GLN A 39 11.76 -16.52 -4.69
N ARG A 40 11.14 -15.54 -4.03
CA ARG A 40 10.80 -15.62 -2.61
C ARG A 40 9.75 -16.70 -2.30
N ILE A 41 8.74 -16.84 -3.15
CA ILE A 41 7.72 -17.89 -3.07
C ILE A 41 8.38 -19.28 -3.14
N ALA A 42 9.29 -19.48 -4.11
CA ALA A 42 10.01 -20.73 -4.29
C ALA A 42 10.89 -21.05 -3.08
N ALA A 43 11.67 -20.07 -2.60
CA ALA A 43 12.53 -20.22 -1.43
C ALA A 43 11.74 -20.52 -0.14
N ALA A 44 10.50 -19.99 -0.03
CA ALA A 44 9.63 -20.20 1.12
C ALA A 44 8.73 -21.46 1.03
N GLY A 45 8.75 -22.18 -0.10
CA GLY A 45 7.88 -23.34 -0.33
C GLY A 45 6.39 -23.02 -0.47
N LEU A 46 6.04 -21.79 -0.89
CA LEU A 46 4.68 -21.26 -0.94
C LEU A 46 4.03 -21.34 -2.33
N ALA A 47 4.65 -22.00 -3.29
CA ALA A 47 4.17 -22.05 -4.68
C ALA A 47 2.78 -22.69 -4.87
N ARG A 48 2.29 -23.43 -3.88
CA ARG A 48 0.95 -24.06 -3.93
C ARG A 48 -0.17 -23.10 -3.51
N CYS A 49 0.15 -22.03 -2.78
CA CYS A 49 -0.85 -21.12 -2.20
C CYS A 49 -0.71 -19.67 -2.66
N VAL A 50 0.38 -19.29 -3.33
CA VAL A 50 0.59 -17.94 -3.84
C VAL A 50 0.81 -17.97 -5.35
N ALA A 51 -0.02 -17.22 -6.08
CA ALA A 51 0.04 -17.07 -7.54
C ALA A 51 0.28 -15.60 -7.90
N PRO A 52 1.47 -15.23 -8.42
CA PRO A 52 1.72 -13.89 -8.95
C PRO A 52 0.90 -13.62 -10.22
N LEU A 53 0.42 -12.40 -10.35
CA LEU A 53 -0.35 -11.92 -11.50
C LEU A 53 0.12 -10.52 -11.89
N GLU A 54 0.58 -10.35 -13.11
CA GLU A 54 0.89 -9.04 -13.69
C GLU A 54 -0.39 -8.40 -14.22
N ALA A 55 -0.83 -7.32 -13.57
CA ALA A 55 -2.00 -6.55 -14.00
C ALA A 55 -1.98 -5.15 -13.37
N PRO A 56 -2.51 -4.13 -14.07
CA PRO A 56 -2.79 -2.84 -13.46
C PRO A 56 -3.94 -2.97 -12.45
N MET A 57 -3.81 -2.32 -11.30
CA MET A 57 -4.82 -2.39 -10.23
C MET A 57 -6.17 -1.76 -10.61
N SER A 58 -6.19 -0.95 -11.68
CA SER A 58 -7.39 -0.36 -12.26
C SER A 58 -8.17 -1.31 -13.16
N GLU A 59 -7.53 -2.39 -13.67
CA GLU A 59 -8.09 -3.30 -14.67
C GLU A 59 -7.85 -4.76 -14.29
N LEU A 60 -8.29 -5.12 -13.09
CA LEU A 60 -8.08 -6.47 -12.55
C LEU A 60 -8.96 -7.50 -13.28
N PRO A 61 -8.37 -8.62 -13.77
CA PRO A 61 -9.10 -9.65 -14.50
C PRO A 61 -9.84 -10.63 -13.56
N PHE A 62 -10.56 -10.09 -12.57
CA PHE A 62 -11.25 -10.86 -11.57
C PHE A 62 -12.75 -10.93 -11.83
N ALA A 63 -13.34 -12.09 -11.51
CA ALA A 63 -14.77 -12.24 -11.50
C ALA A 63 -15.41 -11.52 -10.30
N ASP A 64 -16.69 -11.18 -10.44
CA ASP A 64 -17.47 -10.64 -9.34
C ASP A 64 -17.57 -11.66 -8.19
N ALA A 65 -17.54 -11.20 -6.96
CA ALA A 65 -17.63 -12.01 -5.74
C ALA A 65 -16.62 -13.18 -5.69
N GLN A 66 -15.40 -12.95 -6.17
CA GLN A 66 -14.37 -13.98 -6.21
C GLN A 66 -13.66 -14.17 -4.87
N PHE A 67 -13.47 -13.09 -4.09
CA PHE A 67 -12.59 -13.10 -2.91
C PHE A 67 -13.31 -12.88 -1.59
N ASP A 68 -12.81 -13.55 -0.56
CA ASP A 68 -13.22 -13.32 0.84
C ASP A 68 -12.46 -12.14 1.45
N LEU A 69 -11.25 -11.85 0.93
CA LEU A 69 -10.37 -10.78 1.42
C LEU A 69 -9.63 -10.13 0.25
N LEU A 70 -9.67 -8.81 0.20
CA LEU A 70 -8.75 -7.97 -0.59
C LEU A 70 -7.81 -7.25 0.37
N TRP A 71 -6.51 -7.35 0.08
CA TRP A 71 -5.45 -6.67 0.82
C TRP A 71 -4.73 -5.70 -0.11
N SER A 72 -4.43 -4.50 0.35
CA SER A 72 -3.62 -3.53 -0.38
C SER A 72 -2.85 -2.66 0.60
N GLU A 73 -1.55 -2.89 0.72
CA GLU A 73 -0.68 -2.17 1.64
C GLU A 73 0.26 -1.24 0.88
N GLY A 74 0.18 0.06 1.16
CA GLY A 74 1.01 1.08 0.52
C GLY A 74 0.84 1.16 -1.00
N ALA A 75 -0.35 0.88 -1.54
CA ALA A 75 -0.53 0.79 -2.98
C ALA A 75 -1.81 1.45 -3.52
N ILE A 76 -2.92 1.42 -2.79
CA ILE A 76 -4.22 1.93 -3.27
C ILE A 76 -4.18 3.40 -3.72
N TYR A 77 -3.30 4.21 -3.13
CA TYR A 77 -3.10 5.61 -3.47
C TYR A 77 -2.76 5.84 -4.97
N ASN A 78 -2.13 4.84 -5.64
CA ASN A 78 -1.76 4.94 -7.06
C ASN A 78 -2.98 5.08 -8.00
N MET A 79 -4.17 4.70 -7.56
CA MET A 79 -5.40 4.92 -8.31
C MET A 79 -6.40 5.84 -7.57
N GLY A 80 -6.01 6.32 -6.39
CA GLY A 80 -6.86 7.06 -5.46
C GLY A 80 -7.68 6.12 -4.56
N PHE A 81 -7.74 6.48 -3.27
CA PHE A 81 -8.40 5.64 -2.26
C PHE A 81 -9.87 5.38 -2.60
N GLU A 82 -10.63 6.43 -2.93
CA GLU A 82 -12.06 6.29 -3.26
C GLU A 82 -12.27 5.43 -4.51
N ASN A 83 -11.45 5.62 -5.55
CA ASN A 83 -11.52 4.82 -6.77
C ASN A 83 -11.23 3.35 -6.50
N GLY A 84 -10.22 3.04 -5.71
CA GLY A 84 -9.89 1.67 -5.31
C GLY A 84 -11.03 1.03 -4.51
N VAL A 85 -11.51 1.69 -3.48
CA VAL A 85 -12.62 1.23 -2.64
C VAL A 85 -13.86 0.92 -3.50
N LYS A 86 -14.24 1.83 -4.39
CA LYS A 86 -15.39 1.70 -5.28
C LYS A 86 -15.21 0.54 -6.27
N SER A 87 -14.09 0.52 -6.99
CA SER A 87 -13.87 -0.40 -8.11
C SER A 87 -13.66 -1.84 -7.66
N TRP A 88 -12.96 -2.04 -6.55
CA TRP A 88 -12.64 -3.39 -6.06
C TRP A 88 -13.78 -4.05 -5.28
N ARG A 89 -14.80 -3.28 -4.83
CA ARG A 89 -15.93 -3.82 -4.08
C ARG A 89 -16.59 -5.01 -4.78
N ARG A 90 -16.73 -4.95 -6.09
CA ARG A 90 -17.36 -6.02 -6.88
C ARG A 90 -16.67 -7.37 -6.74
N PHE A 91 -15.35 -7.38 -6.55
CA PHE A 91 -14.56 -8.59 -6.44
C PHE A 91 -14.66 -9.29 -5.09
N LEU A 92 -15.10 -8.58 -4.04
CA LEU A 92 -15.39 -9.18 -2.75
C LEU A 92 -16.73 -9.94 -2.80
N LYS A 93 -16.77 -11.09 -2.15
CA LYS A 93 -18.05 -11.77 -1.83
C LYS A 93 -18.88 -10.89 -0.89
N PRO A 94 -20.22 -11.08 -0.83
CA PRO A 94 -21.02 -10.55 0.25
C PRO A 94 -20.40 -10.91 1.62
N GLY A 95 -20.19 -9.91 2.48
CA GLY A 95 -19.51 -10.11 3.77
C GLY A 95 -17.98 -10.25 3.69
N GLY A 96 -17.39 -10.21 2.49
CA GLY A 96 -15.93 -10.18 2.31
C GLY A 96 -15.30 -8.88 2.84
N VAL A 97 -14.02 -8.91 3.10
CA VAL A 97 -13.29 -7.83 3.78
C VAL A 97 -12.29 -7.16 2.85
N LEU A 98 -12.25 -5.83 2.89
CA LEU A 98 -11.17 -5.02 2.36
C LEU A 98 -10.24 -4.60 3.50
N VAL A 99 -8.94 -4.78 3.33
CA VAL A 99 -7.90 -4.18 4.16
C VAL A 99 -7.02 -3.33 3.25
N ALA A 100 -6.96 -2.03 3.53
CA ALA A 100 -6.13 -1.11 2.77
C ALA A 100 -5.38 -0.16 3.71
N SER A 101 -4.10 0.08 3.43
CA SER A 101 -3.37 1.15 4.09
C SER A 101 -3.31 2.38 3.21
N GLU A 102 -3.47 3.54 3.83
CA GLU A 102 -3.60 4.81 3.14
C GLU A 102 -2.98 5.95 3.95
N LEU A 103 -2.37 6.91 3.27
CA LEU A 103 -1.82 8.09 3.90
C LEU A 103 -2.93 8.90 4.59
N THR A 104 -2.75 9.16 5.88
CA THR A 104 -3.82 9.64 6.74
C THR A 104 -3.32 10.72 7.69
N TRP A 105 -4.08 11.80 7.80
CA TRP A 105 -3.88 12.80 8.84
C TRP A 105 -4.27 12.23 10.21
N THR A 106 -3.37 12.33 11.18
CA THR A 106 -3.63 11.93 12.57
C THR A 106 -4.26 13.05 13.39
N THR A 107 -4.19 14.29 12.87
CA THR A 107 -4.74 15.51 13.50
C THR A 107 -5.06 16.57 12.45
N ASP A 108 -5.98 17.48 12.79
CA ASP A 108 -6.27 18.66 11.96
C ASP A 108 -5.30 19.83 12.22
N ALA A 109 -4.54 19.79 13.31
CA ALA A 109 -3.57 20.83 13.69
C ALA A 109 -2.22 20.62 12.98
N ARG A 110 -2.15 20.89 11.68
CA ARG A 110 -0.93 20.75 10.88
C ARG A 110 -0.42 22.09 10.35
N SER A 111 0.90 22.19 10.11
CA SER A 111 1.48 23.41 9.57
C SER A 111 1.05 23.68 8.13
N PRO A 112 1.00 24.95 7.69
CA PRO A 112 0.74 25.29 6.30
C PRO A 112 1.74 24.67 5.32
N GLU A 113 2.99 24.52 5.71
CA GLU A 113 4.04 23.88 4.92
C GLU A 113 3.72 22.40 4.64
N LEU A 114 3.39 21.65 5.68
CA LEU A 114 3.02 20.25 5.58
C LEU A 114 1.73 20.05 4.76
N GLN A 115 0.74 20.93 4.96
CA GLN A 115 -0.49 20.93 4.17
C GLN A 115 -0.18 21.15 2.68
N ALA A 116 0.60 22.18 2.34
CA ALA A 116 0.96 22.50 0.96
C ALA A 116 1.80 21.40 0.29
N HIS A 117 2.67 20.71 1.05
CA HIS A 117 3.42 19.57 0.54
C HIS A 117 2.47 18.46 0.06
N TRP A 118 1.59 17.98 0.93
CA TRP A 118 0.71 16.87 0.59
C TRP A 118 -0.41 17.25 -0.39
N GLU A 119 -0.86 18.50 -0.42
CA GLU A 119 -1.79 18.99 -1.45
C GLU A 119 -1.19 18.90 -2.86
N ARG A 120 0.14 19.04 -2.98
CA ARG A 120 0.86 18.88 -4.24
C ARG A 120 1.16 17.42 -4.58
N GLU A 121 1.67 16.64 -3.61
CA GLU A 121 2.14 15.27 -3.84
C GLU A 121 0.99 14.25 -3.86
N TYR A 122 0.03 14.39 -2.94
CA TYR A 122 -1.12 13.50 -2.86
C TYR A 122 -2.34 14.23 -2.26
N PRO A 123 -3.15 14.92 -3.08
CA PRO A 123 -4.30 15.72 -2.62
C PRO A 123 -5.38 14.94 -1.86
N GLU A 124 -5.42 13.61 -2.01
CA GLU A 124 -6.39 12.76 -1.33
C GLU A 124 -6.06 12.45 0.12
N VAL A 125 -4.94 12.95 0.68
CA VAL A 125 -4.65 12.77 2.12
C VAL A 125 -5.81 13.32 2.94
N GLY A 126 -6.41 12.46 3.76
CA GLY A 126 -7.57 12.80 4.57
C GLY A 126 -7.46 12.27 5.99
N THR A 127 -8.37 12.70 6.86
CA THR A 127 -8.49 12.13 8.21
C THR A 127 -9.09 10.73 8.16
N ALA A 128 -8.87 9.94 9.20
CA ALA A 128 -9.48 8.61 9.33
C ALA A 128 -11.00 8.64 9.17
N SER A 129 -11.67 9.63 9.77
CA SER A 129 -13.12 9.79 9.64
C SER A 129 -13.56 10.11 8.21
N ALA A 130 -12.75 10.85 7.43
CA ALA A 130 -13.05 11.11 6.02
C ALA A 130 -12.94 9.83 5.18
N LYS A 131 -11.88 9.03 5.39
CA LYS A 131 -11.68 7.75 4.70
C LYS A 131 -12.76 6.72 5.09
N MET A 132 -13.16 6.66 6.35
CA MET A 132 -14.28 5.80 6.79
C MET A 132 -15.60 6.17 6.11
N ARG A 133 -15.90 7.46 5.97
CA ARG A 133 -17.09 7.92 5.21
C ARG A 133 -17.04 7.51 3.74
N VAL A 134 -15.84 7.45 3.13
CA VAL A 134 -15.69 6.92 1.78
C VAL A 134 -16.07 5.44 1.75
N LEU A 135 -15.57 4.64 2.69
CA LEU A 135 -15.94 3.22 2.79
C LEU A 135 -17.46 3.03 2.93
N GLU A 136 -18.09 3.76 3.85
CA GLU A 136 -19.55 3.68 4.06
C GLU A 136 -20.35 4.06 2.80
N ARG A 137 -19.99 5.15 2.12
CA ARG A 137 -20.64 5.57 0.87
C ARG A 137 -20.60 4.50 -0.22
N HIS A 138 -19.55 3.69 -0.23
CA HIS A 138 -19.36 2.64 -1.21
C HIS A 138 -19.79 1.25 -0.73
N GLY A 139 -20.66 1.18 0.29
CA GLY A 139 -21.27 -0.06 0.74
C GLY A 139 -20.32 -0.97 1.51
N TYR A 140 -19.48 -0.38 2.34
CA TYR A 140 -18.70 -1.09 3.34
C TYR A 140 -19.10 -0.67 4.75
N SER A 141 -19.00 -1.59 5.71
CA SER A 141 -19.06 -1.31 7.14
C SER A 141 -17.64 -1.32 7.69
N PRO A 142 -17.11 -0.19 8.21
CA PRO A 142 -15.83 -0.18 8.89
C PRO A 142 -15.81 -1.14 10.08
N LEU A 143 -14.79 -2.00 10.16
CA LEU A 143 -14.58 -2.95 11.25
C LEU A 143 -13.48 -2.51 12.20
N GLY A 144 -12.49 -1.79 11.70
CA GLY A 144 -11.36 -1.33 12.47
C GLY A 144 -10.48 -0.34 11.72
N TYR A 145 -9.70 0.38 12.51
CA TYR A 145 -8.70 1.32 12.06
C TYR A 145 -7.55 1.38 13.04
N PHE A 146 -6.34 1.46 12.54
CA PHE A 146 -5.15 1.77 13.34
C PHE A 146 -4.10 2.46 12.47
N VAL A 147 -3.19 3.18 13.13
CA VAL A 147 -2.05 3.81 12.46
C VAL A 147 -0.84 2.89 12.58
N LEU A 148 -0.12 2.70 11.48
CA LEU A 148 1.13 1.95 11.49
C LEU A 148 2.16 2.65 12.39
N PRO A 149 2.91 1.91 13.22
CA PRO A 149 3.92 2.49 14.08
C PRO A 149 5.06 3.11 13.29
N GLU A 150 5.75 4.07 13.91
CA GLU A 150 6.90 4.77 13.31
C GLU A 150 7.96 3.84 12.74
N SER A 151 8.16 2.67 13.37
CA SER A 151 9.11 1.67 12.90
C SER A 151 8.84 1.18 11.46
N CYS A 152 7.58 1.16 11.03
CA CYS A 152 7.22 0.81 9.65
C CYS A 152 7.80 1.82 8.65
N TRP A 153 7.82 3.11 9.01
CA TRP A 153 8.41 4.16 8.19
C TRP A 153 9.94 4.17 8.30
N MET A 154 10.46 4.24 9.53
CA MET A 154 11.89 4.46 9.74
C MET A 154 12.72 3.18 9.53
N ASP A 155 12.35 2.09 10.20
CA ASP A 155 13.21 0.89 10.24
C ASP A 155 13.01 -0.01 9.02
N HIS A 156 11.79 -0.05 8.47
CA HIS A 156 11.43 -0.96 7.41
C HIS A 156 11.32 -0.31 6.03
N TYR A 157 11.37 1.03 5.94
CA TYR A 157 11.31 1.76 4.68
C TYR A 157 12.45 2.77 4.52
N TYR A 158 12.49 3.86 5.30
CA TYR A 158 13.43 4.95 5.05
C TYR A 158 14.90 4.59 5.29
N ARG A 159 15.25 3.94 6.39
CA ARG A 159 16.65 3.54 6.64
C ARG A 159 17.20 2.56 5.61
N PRO A 160 16.48 1.50 5.21
CA PRO A 160 16.88 0.65 4.08
C PRO A 160 17.03 1.41 2.76
N LEU A 161 16.11 2.35 2.48
CA LEU A 161 16.17 3.19 1.29
C LEU A 161 17.43 4.08 1.28
N GLN A 162 17.69 4.81 2.37
CA GLN A 162 18.89 5.64 2.54
C GLN A 162 20.18 4.81 2.40
N ALA A 163 20.23 3.62 2.98
CA ALA A 163 21.38 2.72 2.85
C ALA A 163 21.65 2.34 1.38
N GLY A 164 20.63 2.33 0.54
CA GLY A 164 20.71 2.03 -0.90
C GLY A 164 21.12 3.21 -1.78
N PHE A 165 21.11 4.47 -1.31
CA PHE A 165 21.35 5.64 -2.15
C PHE A 165 22.73 5.63 -2.81
N GLY A 166 23.78 5.27 -2.10
CA GLY A 166 25.11 5.20 -2.65
C GLY A 166 25.25 4.21 -3.81
N ASP A 167 24.64 3.02 -3.67
CA ASP A 167 24.63 2.00 -4.72
C ASP A 167 23.76 2.42 -5.91
N PHE A 168 22.64 3.06 -5.64
CA PHE A 168 21.77 3.62 -6.69
C PHE A 168 22.50 4.67 -7.51
N LEU A 169 23.15 5.65 -6.87
CA LEU A 169 23.90 6.69 -7.56
C LEU A 169 25.04 6.12 -8.42
N ARG A 170 25.79 5.15 -7.88
CA ARG A 170 26.87 4.48 -8.66
C ARG A 170 26.32 3.77 -9.89
N ARG A 171 25.24 3.01 -9.78
CA ARG A 171 24.61 2.30 -10.91
C ARG A 171 24.09 3.24 -11.99
N HIS A 172 23.68 4.45 -11.62
CA HIS A 172 23.16 5.47 -12.53
C HIS A 172 24.18 6.56 -12.89
N GLY A 173 25.49 6.31 -12.65
CA GLY A 173 26.59 7.19 -13.03
C GLY A 173 26.50 8.60 -12.42
N HIS A 174 25.89 8.73 -11.24
CA HIS A 174 25.63 10.03 -10.58
C HIS A 174 24.97 11.05 -11.52
N SER A 175 24.10 10.60 -12.43
CA SER A 175 23.38 11.49 -13.33
C SER A 175 22.54 12.53 -12.60
N ALA A 176 22.27 13.68 -13.23
CA ALA A 176 21.43 14.72 -12.63
C ALA A 176 20.05 14.20 -12.22
N ALA A 177 19.46 13.31 -13.02
CA ALA A 177 18.19 12.67 -12.70
C ALA A 177 18.29 11.78 -11.43
N ALA A 178 19.36 10.97 -11.31
CA ALA A 178 19.56 10.13 -10.14
C ALA A 178 19.80 10.93 -8.86
N LEU A 179 20.56 12.02 -8.96
CA LEU A 179 20.78 12.95 -7.84
C LEU A 179 19.47 13.63 -7.42
N ALA A 180 18.62 14.04 -8.37
CA ALA A 180 17.31 14.63 -8.08
C ALA A 180 16.39 13.65 -7.33
N VAL A 181 16.34 12.38 -7.77
CA VAL A 181 15.57 11.33 -7.08
C VAL A 181 16.02 11.16 -5.62
N VAL A 182 17.35 11.08 -5.39
CA VAL A 182 17.86 10.93 -4.02
C VAL A 182 17.54 12.17 -3.18
N ALA A 183 17.71 13.38 -3.72
CA ALA A 183 17.39 14.62 -3.01
C ALA A 183 15.90 14.72 -2.63
N GLU A 184 15.00 14.28 -3.49
CA GLU A 184 13.56 14.24 -3.23
C GLU A 184 13.23 13.25 -2.10
N GLN A 185 13.83 12.05 -2.12
CA GLN A 185 13.67 11.08 -1.05
C GLN A 185 14.23 11.56 0.30
N GLU A 186 15.39 12.21 0.30
CA GLU A 186 15.96 12.81 1.51
C GLU A 186 15.07 13.93 2.07
N HIS A 187 14.45 14.73 1.19
CA HIS A 187 13.48 15.75 1.58
C HIS A 187 12.23 15.14 2.23
N GLU A 188 11.66 14.10 1.63
CA GLU A 188 10.51 13.39 2.19
C GLU A 188 10.83 12.79 3.56
N ILE A 189 12.01 12.16 3.72
CA ILE A 189 12.45 11.58 4.98
C ILE A 189 12.60 12.69 6.06
N ALA A 190 13.19 13.82 5.72
CA ALA A 190 13.33 14.95 6.64
C ALA A 190 11.95 15.50 7.04
N LEU A 191 11.04 15.66 6.09
CA LEU A 191 9.66 16.08 6.34
C LEU A 191 8.95 15.11 7.30
N TYR A 192 9.08 13.81 7.07
CA TYR A 192 8.50 12.81 7.95
C TYR A 192 9.06 12.90 9.36
N GLN A 193 10.38 12.99 9.52
CA GLN A 193 11.01 13.07 10.84
C GLN A 193 10.51 14.26 11.67
N VAL A 194 10.29 15.41 11.02
CA VAL A 194 9.77 16.63 11.67
C VAL A 194 8.26 16.52 11.96
N HIS A 195 7.50 15.93 11.05
CA HIS A 195 6.03 16.01 11.05
C HIS A 195 5.32 14.68 11.33
N LYS A 196 6.03 13.61 11.72
CA LYS A 196 5.48 12.26 11.96
C LYS A 196 4.33 12.18 12.96
N ALA A 197 4.16 13.20 13.80
CA ALA A 197 3.02 13.28 14.71
C ALA A 197 1.70 13.67 14.02
N PHE A 198 1.77 14.22 12.79
CA PHE A 198 0.63 14.80 12.10
C PHE A 198 0.07 13.90 10.99
N PHE A 199 0.83 12.92 10.51
CA PHE A 199 0.41 12.00 9.47
C PHE A 199 1.10 10.64 9.59
N GLY A 200 0.53 9.64 8.94
CA GLY A 200 1.09 8.29 8.87
C GLY A 200 0.22 7.40 7.99
N TYR A 201 0.58 6.13 7.83
CA TYR A 201 -0.31 5.18 7.19
C TYR A 201 -1.37 4.69 8.18
N GLY A 202 -2.62 4.99 7.85
CA GLY A 202 -3.79 4.40 8.48
C GLY A 202 -4.16 3.09 7.79
N VAL A 203 -4.35 2.02 8.54
CA VAL A 203 -4.88 0.75 8.04
C VAL A 203 -6.36 0.70 8.29
N TYR A 204 -7.13 0.54 7.23
CA TYR A 204 -8.59 0.48 7.23
C TYR A 204 -9.05 -0.95 6.97
N VAL A 205 -9.84 -1.48 7.87
CA VAL A 205 -10.46 -2.80 7.75
C VAL A 205 -11.96 -2.60 7.62
N ALA A 206 -12.54 -3.02 6.51
CA ALA A 206 -13.95 -2.80 6.24
C ALA A 206 -14.60 -4.01 5.56
N LYS A 207 -15.82 -4.32 5.96
CA LYS A 207 -16.60 -5.45 5.45
C LYS A 207 -17.56 -4.97 4.37
N ARG A 208 -17.58 -5.64 3.21
CA ARG A 208 -18.63 -5.43 2.20
C ARG A 208 -20.00 -5.74 2.80
N VAL A 209 -20.90 -4.76 2.73
CA VAL A 209 -22.33 -4.92 3.01
C VAL A 209 -23.13 -4.86 1.72
N ASP A 210 -24.27 -5.53 1.69
CA ASP A 210 -25.15 -5.58 0.52
C ASP A 210 -26.01 -4.33 0.42
#